data_db63ee937ee08d0434d1f1690d740a8d
#
_entry.id   db63ee937ee08d0434d1f1690d740a8d
#
_cell.length_a   1.000
_cell.length_b   1.000
_cell.length_c   1.000
_cell.angle_alpha   90.00
_cell.angle_beta   90.00
_cell.angle_gamma   90.00
#
_symmetry.space_group_name_H-M   'P 1'
#
loop_
_entity.id
_entity.type
_entity.pdbx_description
1 polymer ?
#
loop_
_entity_poly.entity_id
_entity_poly.type
_entity_poly.pdbx_seq_one_letter_code
_entity_poly.pdbx_strand_id
1 'polypeptide(L)'
;KLIDNVFIVGHSLGGQVAAYVASEKKELVSSLIMIDTFIRPPDWDPSQHEGGPLRMIKYYPDKATILKRFRLLPEQECLNDWFVRYIAEHSVRKTDEGWRWKFDDSMFNSLERLFGYQFSFGCPALFIHGANSLLMLGNILGNIKKMYSDIMEFEEIPGAAHHVPLDKPLEIVDIIKNRLF
;
A
#
# COMPACT_ATOMS: atom_id res chain seq x y z
N LYS A 1 22.43 17.37 -1.50
CA LYS A 1 22.43 17.21 -0.03
C LYS A 1 21.49 16.08 0.25
N LEU A 2 21.98 14.95 0.77
CA LEU A 2 21.12 13.88 1.25
C LEU A 2 20.30 14.46 2.41
N ILE A 3 19.00 14.20 2.39
CA ILE A 3 18.10 14.59 3.47
C ILE A 3 18.26 13.48 4.52
N ASP A 4 18.82 13.80 5.66
CA ASP A 4 18.87 12.93 6.81
C ASP A 4 17.54 12.99 7.55
N ASN A 5 17.16 11.92 8.25
CA ASN A 5 15.92 11.82 9.03
C ASN A 5 14.63 11.86 8.19
N VAL A 6 14.49 10.93 7.27
CA VAL A 6 13.29 10.79 6.46
C VAL A 6 12.25 9.95 7.21
N PHE A 7 11.03 10.48 7.32
CA PHE A 7 9.85 9.73 7.74
C PHE A 7 9.20 9.13 6.50
N ILE A 8 8.92 7.83 6.52
CA ILE A 8 8.27 7.15 5.38
C ILE A 8 6.94 6.59 5.84
N VAL A 9 5.88 6.95 5.11
CA VAL A 9 4.55 6.37 5.27
C VAL A 9 4.18 5.70 3.95
N GLY A 10 3.82 4.42 4.00
CA GLY A 10 3.46 3.67 2.80
C GLY A 10 2.19 2.85 3.00
N HIS A 11 1.27 2.91 2.03
CA HIS A 11 0.05 2.12 2.02
C HIS A 11 0.17 0.96 1.02
N SER A 12 -0.28 -0.24 1.41
CA SER A 12 -0.34 -1.41 0.53
C SER A 12 1.04 -1.71 -0.10
N LEU A 13 1.13 -1.74 -1.44
CA LEU A 13 2.40 -1.88 -2.17
C LEU A 13 3.41 -0.80 -1.79
N GLY A 14 2.95 0.45 -1.58
CA GLY A 14 3.80 1.54 -1.10
C GLY A 14 4.41 1.25 0.28
N GLY A 15 3.72 0.49 1.13
CA GLY A 15 4.24 0.01 2.41
C GLY A 15 5.36 -1.03 2.24
N GLN A 16 5.26 -1.94 1.27
CA GLN A 16 6.36 -2.87 0.95
C GLN A 16 7.61 -2.12 0.48
N VAL A 17 7.43 -1.15 -0.42
CA VAL A 17 8.54 -0.31 -0.91
C VAL A 17 9.14 0.49 0.24
N ALA A 18 8.32 1.07 1.11
CA ALA A 18 8.76 1.83 2.28
C ALA A 18 9.59 0.94 3.24
N ALA A 19 9.11 -0.27 3.52
CA ALA A 19 9.81 -1.24 4.36
C ALA A 19 11.15 -1.68 3.74
N TYR A 20 11.18 -1.89 2.43
CA TYR A 20 12.41 -2.22 1.72
C TYR A 20 13.44 -1.07 1.83
N VAL A 21 13.01 0.17 1.58
CA VAL A 21 13.89 1.35 1.70
C VAL A 21 14.39 1.51 3.14
N ALA A 22 13.52 1.34 4.14
CA ALA A 22 13.91 1.43 5.56
C ALA A 22 14.91 0.33 5.97
N SER A 23 14.83 -0.85 5.34
CA SER A 23 15.77 -1.95 5.58
C SER A 23 17.14 -1.72 4.91
N GLU A 24 17.15 -1.19 3.68
CA GLU A 24 18.36 -0.99 2.88
C GLU A 24 19.08 0.34 3.21
N LYS A 25 18.36 1.32 3.75
CA LYS A 25 18.83 2.68 4.00
C LYS A 25 18.57 3.10 5.45
N LYS A 26 19.01 2.25 6.39
CA LYS A 26 18.76 2.42 7.83
C LYS A 26 19.24 3.77 8.37
N GLU A 27 20.29 4.30 7.79
CA GLU A 27 20.91 5.59 8.16
C GLU A 27 20.09 6.82 7.71
N LEU A 28 19.18 6.64 6.75
CA LEU A 28 18.38 7.74 6.22
C LEU A 28 16.98 7.80 6.83
N VAL A 29 16.42 6.63 7.21
CA VAL A 29 15.02 6.53 7.66
C VAL A 29 14.97 6.59 9.17
N SER A 30 14.28 7.60 9.68
CA SER A 30 14.11 7.83 11.13
C SER A 30 12.81 7.29 11.68
N SER A 31 11.79 7.04 10.83
CA SER A 31 10.55 6.37 11.23
C SER A 31 9.84 5.77 10.02
N LEU A 32 9.17 4.64 10.23
CA LEU A 32 8.41 3.91 9.21
C LEU A 32 6.99 3.69 9.68
N ILE A 33 6.00 4.04 8.85
CA ILE A 33 4.60 3.67 9.03
C ILE A 33 4.15 2.88 7.81
N MET A 34 3.72 1.65 8.03
CA MET A 34 3.14 0.77 7.00
C MET A 34 1.64 0.69 7.23
N ILE A 35 0.85 0.97 6.21
CA ILE A 35 -0.62 0.93 6.29
C ILE A 35 -1.14 -0.20 5.41
N ASP A 36 -1.74 -1.18 6.05
CA ASP A 36 -2.42 -2.34 5.45
C ASP A 36 -1.60 -2.99 4.32
N THR A 37 -0.36 -3.34 4.66
CA THR A 37 0.63 -3.86 3.74
C THR A 37 0.69 -5.37 3.80
N PHE A 38 0.50 -6.03 2.69
CA PHE A 38 0.68 -7.48 2.62
C PHE A 38 2.17 -7.84 2.64
N ILE A 39 2.60 -8.48 3.71
CA ILE A 39 3.97 -9.02 3.84
C ILE A 39 3.87 -10.53 3.68
N ARG A 40 4.58 -11.06 2.70
CA ARG A 40 4.59 -12.49 2.44
C ARG A 40 5.44 -13.22 3.47
N PRO A 41 4.95 -14.33 4.01
CA PRO A 41 5.77 -15.18 4.86
C PRO A 41 6.92 -15.82 4.03
N PRO A 42 8.01 -16.27 4.69
CA PRO A 42 9.17 -16.84 4.00
C PRO A 42 8.87 -18.09 3.18
N ASP A 43 7.83 -18.82 3.57
CA ASP A 43 7.34 -20.05 2.92
C ASP A 43 6.24 -19.79 1.88
N TRP A 44 6.03 -18.52 1.50
CA TRP A 44 5.07 -18.16 0.48
C TRP A 44 5.44 -18.78 -0.87
N ASP A 45 4.54 -19.61 -1.39
CA ASP A 45 4.68 -20.22 -2.71
C ASP A 45 3.92 -19.38 -3.78
N PRO A 46 4.63 -18.67 -4.66
CA PRO A 46 4.01 -17.89 -5.73
C PRO A 46 3.18 -18.75 -6.70
N SER A 47 3.52 -20.02 -6.87
CA SER A 47 2.84 -20.92 -7.80
C SER A 47 1.40 -21.25 -7.40
N GLN A 48 1.09 -21.14 -6.10
CA GLN A 48 -0.26 -21.34 -5.56
C GLN A 48 -1.16 -20.12 -5.72
N HIS A 49 -0.59 -19.00 -6.17
CA HIS A 49 -1.29 -17.75 -6.36
C HIS A 49 -1.16 -17.34 -7.81
N GLU A 50 -2.17 -17.66 -8.60
CA GLU A 50 -2.22 -17.23 -9.98
C GLU A 50 -2.10 -15.69 -10.01
N GLY A 51 -0.94 -15.21 -10.43
CA GLY A 51 -0.76 -13.83 -10.80
C GLY A 51 -1.74 -13.52 -11.91
N GLY A 52 -2.65 -12.57 -11.67
CA GLY A 52 -3.56 -12.14 -12.73
C GLY A 52 -2.76 -11.75 -13.98
N PRO A 53 -3.34 -11.87 -15.16
CA PRO A 53 -2.66 -11.59 -16.41
C PRO A 53 -2.07 -10.19 -16.36
N LEU A 54 -0.87 -10.04 -16.88
CA LEU A 54 -0.23 -8.75 -17.14
C LEU A 54 -1.27 -7.83 -17.77
N ARG A 55 -1.62 -6.75 -17.10
CA ARG A 55 -2.63 -5.83 -17.59
C ARG A 55 -2.04 -5.10 -18.78
N MET A 56 -2.59 -5.35 -19.96
CA MET A 56 -2.24 -4.57 -21.14
C MET A 56 -2.72 -3.13 -20.97
N ILE A 57 -1.91 -2.18 -21.40
CA ILE A 57 -2.29 -0.78 -21.48
C ILE A 57 -3.57 -0.68 -22.30
N LYS A 58 -4.59 -0.06 -21.70
CA LYS A 58 -5.89 0.15 -22.34
C LYS A 58 -6.17 1.63 -22.48
N TYR A 59 -6.56 2.03 -23.68
CA TYR A 59 -6.99 3.39 -24.00
C TYR A 59 -8.50 3.50 -24.04
N TYR A 60 -9.01 4.65 -23.66
CA TYR A 60 -10.44 4.95 -23.62
C TYR A 60 -10.71 6.23 -24.43
N PRO A 61 -11.88 6.34 -25.09
CA PRO A 61 -12.16 7.46 -25.97
C PRO A 61 -12.27 8.80 -25.25
N ASP A 62 -12.75 8.78 -24.01
CA ASP A 62 -12.97 9.98 -23.21
C ASP A 62 -12.77 9.74 -21.72
N LYS A 63 -12.63 10.87 -20.96
CA LYS A 63 -12.41 10.86 -19.52
C LYS A 63 -13.58 10.23 -18.75
N ALA A 64 -14.82 10.47 -19.18
CA ALA A 64 -15.99 9.95 -18.48
C ALA A 64 -16.06 8.41 -18.56
N THR A 65 -15.71 7.87 -19.72
CA THR A 65 -15.69 6.41 -19.94
C THR A 65 -14.65 5.72 -19.06
N ILE A 66 -13.43 6.26 -18.96
CA ILE A 66 -12.41 5.64 -18.11
C ILE A 66 -12.76 5.80 -16.63
N LEU A 67 -13.28 6.94 -16.18
CA LEU A 67 -13.64 7.15 -14.77
C LEU A 67 -14.72 6.19 -14.27
N LYS A 68 -15.69 5.81 -15.13
CA LYS A 68 -16.68 4.76 -14.81
C LYS A 68 -16.07 3.39 -14.53
N ARG A 69 -14.80 3.18 -14.92
CA ARG A 69 -14.07 1.92 -14.73
C ARG A 69 -13.16 1.94 -13.50
N PHE A 70 -13.10 3.07 -12.79
CA PHE A 70 -12.33 3.13 -11.56
C PHE A 70 -12.90 2.17 -10.51
N ARG A 71 -12.02 1.39 -9.91
CA ARG A 71 -12.33 0.50 -8.78
C ARG A 71 -11.16 0.54 -7.80
N LEU A 72 -11.46 0.49 -6.53
CA LEU A 72 -10.46 0.19 -5.50
C LEU A 72 -10.05 -1.28 -5.63
N LEU A 73 -8.81 -1.60 -5.35
CA LEU A 73 -8.27 -2.97 -5.39
C LEU A 73 -7.49 -3.27 -4.09
N PRO A 74 -7.95 -4.24 -3.29
CA PRO A 74 -9.19 -5.00 -3.42
C PRO A 74 -10.42 -4.11 -3.44
N GLU A 75 -11.51 -4.59 -4.03
CA GLU A 75 -12.78 -3.85 -4.07
C GLU A 75 -13.34 -3.72 -2.66
N GLN A 76 -13.73 -2.52 -2.30
CA GLN A 76 -14.37 -2.21 -1.01
C GLN A 76 -15.33 -1.03 -1.15
N GLU A 77 -16.31 -0.98 -0.29
CA GLU A 77 -17.13 0.22 -0.08
C GLU A 77 -16.34 1.26 0.70
N CYS A 78 -16.49 2.53 0.35
CA CYS A 78 -15.89 3.65 1.05
C CYS A 78 -16.94 4.75 1.25
N LEU A 79 -17.18 5.13 2.51
CA LEU A 79 -18.14 6.19 2.84
C LEU A 79 -17.71 7.57 2.33
N ASN A 80 -16.41 7.77 2.13
CA ASN A 80 -15.83 9.00 1.59
C ASN A 80 -15.76 8.95 0.05
N ASP A 81 -16.89 8.75 -0.62
CA ASP A 81 -16.98 8.59 -2.08
C ASP A 81 -16.41 9.80 -2.85
N TRP A 82 -16.49 11.00 -2.28
CA TRP A 82 -15.90 12.22 -2.83
C TRP A 82 -14.37 12.10 -2.93
N PHE A 83 -13.73 11.45 -1.96
CA PHE A 83 -12.29 11.24 -1.95
C PHE A 83 -11.89 10.18 -2.99
N VAL A 84 -12.66 9.11 -3.09
CA VAL A 84 -12.47 8.08 -4.13
C VAL A 84 -12.60 8.70 -5.53
N ARG A 85 -13.60 9.57 -5.75
CA ARG A 85 -13.77 10.30 -7.02
C ARG A 85 -12.60 11.23 -7.30
N TYR A 86 -12.14 11.98 -6.30
CA TYR A 86 -10.97 12.85 -6.43
C TYR A 86 -9.74 12.06 -6.89
N ILE A 87 -9.46 10.93 -6.26
CA ILE A 87 -8.34 10.05 -6.64
C ILE A 87 -8.52 9.53 -8.07
N ALA A 88 -9.72 9.05 -8.43
CA ALA A 88 -10.02 8.57 -9.77
C ALA A 88 -9.72 9.62 -10.84
N GLU A 89 -10.18 10.86 -10.63
CA GLU A 89 -9.98 11.97 -11.57
C GLU A 89 -8.51 12.34 -11.74
N HIS A 90 -7.70 12.22 -10.70
CA HIS A 90 -6.27 12.50 -10.72
C HIS A 90 -5.41 11.29 -11.15
N SER A 91 -6.02 10.12 -11.28
CA SER A 91 -5.33 8.88 -11.69
C SER A 91 -5.32 8.64 -13.20
N VAL A 92 -5.90 9.54 -13.99
CA VAL A 92 -5.99 9.42 -15.44
C VAL A 92 -5.18 10.49 -16.16
N ARG A 93 -4.72 10.19 -17.37
CA ARG A 93 -4.07 11.14 -18.28
C ARG A 93 -4.56 10.97 -19.71
N LYS A 94 -4.54 12.06 -20.47
CA LYS A 94 -4.77 12.06 -21.92
C LYS A 94 -3.46 11.80 -22.64
N THR A 95 -3.51 10.99 -23.68
CA THR A 95 -2.44 10.72 -24.66
C THR A 95 -2.98 10.90 -26.07
N ASP A 96 -2.14 10.74 -27.08
CA ASP A 96 -2.56 10.82 -28.48
C ASP A 96 -3.52 9.66 -28.86
N GLU A 97 -3.38 8.50 -28.19
CA GLU A 97 -4.24 7.33 -28.40
C GLU A 97 -5.56 7.37 -27.59
N GLY A 98 -5.71 8.35 -26.68
CA GLY A 98 -6.89 8.48 -25.83
C GLY A 98 -6.56 8.64 -24.36
N TRP A 99 -7.52 8.33 -23.48
CA TRP A 99 -7.36 8.39 -22.04
C TRP A 99 -6.86 7.05 -21.49
N ARG A 100 -5.90 7.10 -20.57
CA ARG A 100 -5.41 5.92 -19.85
C ARG A 100 -5.16 6.22 -18.38
N TRP A 101 -4.99 5.16 -17.57
CA TRP A 101 -4.51 5.28 -16.21
C TRP A 101 -3.06 5.77 -16.18
N LYS A 102 -2.70 6.50 -15.13
CA LYS A 102 -1.33 7.03 -14.95
C LYS A 102 -0.33 5.97 -14.52
N PHE A 103 -0.78 4.93 -13.80
CA PHE A 103 0.14 3.93 -13.28
C PHE A 103 0.89 3.21 -14.42
N ASP A 104 2.06 2.71 -14.09
CA ASP A 104 2.88 1.93 -15.01
C ASP A 104 2.55 0.44 -14.85
N ASP A 105 1.99 -0.16 -15.88
CA ASP A 105 1.62 -1.58 -15.87
C ASP A 105 2.84 -2.50 -15.70
N SER A 106 4.04 -2.06 -16.12
CA SER A 106 5.27 -2.83 -15.98
C SER A 106 5.74 -3.00 -14.54
N MET A 107 5.23 -2.19 -13.60
CA MET A 107 5.61 -2.29 -12.19
C MET A 107 5.35 -3.69 -11.61
N PHE A 108 4.29 -4.36 -12.07
CA PHE A 108 3.95 -5.71 -11.60
C PHE A 108 4.99 -6.76 -12.00
N ASN A 109 5.77 -6.54 -13.04
CA ASN A 109 6.84 -7.43 -13.48
C ASN A 109 8.08 -7.36 -12.56
N SER A 110 8.18 -6.30 -11.76
CA SER A 110 9.33 -6.05 -10.89
C SER A 110 9.07 -6.41 -9.43
N LEU A 111 7.84 -6.78 -9.07
CA LEU A 111 7.44 -7.06 -7.68
C LEU A 111 8.00 -8.39 -7.15
N GLU A 112 8.43 -9.30 -8.01
CA GLU A 112 9.03 -10.59 -7.61
C GLU A 112 10.25 -10.42 -6.70
N ARG A 113 10.96 -9.30 -6.81
CA ARG A 113 12.16 -9.00 -6.00
C ARG A 113 11.89 -8.84 -4.51
N LEU A 114 10.64 -8.59 -4.11
CA LEU A 114 10.24 -8.45 -2.70
C LEU A 114 9.69 -9.75 -2.11
N PHE A 115 9.59 -10.82 -2.90
CA PHE A 115 9.13 -12.11 -2.43
C PHE A 115 10.19 -12.75 -1.51
N GLY A 116 9.80 -13.10 -0.29
CA GLY A 116 10.69 -13.70 0.70
C GLY A 116 11.73 -12.76 1.30
N TYR A 117 11.70 -11.46 0.96
CA TYR A 117 12.57 -10.48 1.60
C TYR A 117 12.18 -10.31 3.08
N GLN A 118 13.15 -10.48 3.97
CA GLN A 118 12.97 -10.26 5.40
C GLN A 118 13.39 -8.84 5.77
N PHE A 119 12.45 -8.07 6.27
CA PHE A 119 12.69 -6.69 6.67
C PHE A 119 13.43 -6.61 8.01
N SER A 120 14.32 -5.62 8.13
CA SER A 120 15.08 -5.33 9.35
C SER A 120 15.30 -3.82 9.45
N PHE A 121 14.57 -3.17 10.35
CA PHE A 121 14.55 -1.72 10.45
C PHE A 121 15.61 -1.20 11.42
N GLY A 122 16.19 -0.04 11.12
CA GLY A 122 17.06 0.73 12.02
C GLY A 122 16.32 1.85 12.77
N CYS A 123 14.99 1.91 12.64
CA CYS A 123 14.16 2.97 13.18
C CYS A 123 12.87 2.40 13.79
N PRO A 124 12.14 3.17 14.62
CA PRO A 124 10.79 2.80 15.03
C PRO A 124 9.89 2.53 13.85
N ALA A 125 9.12 1.44 13.90
CA ALA A 125 8.19 1.04 12.85
C ALA A 125 6.80 0.79 13.42
N LEU A 126 5.77 1.23 12.70
CA LEU A 126 4.37 1.00 13.02
C LEU A 126 3.66 0.34 11.83
N PHE A 127 2.91 -0.71 12.10
CA PHE A 127 2.02 -1.37 11.16
C PHE A 127 0.58 -1.06 11.53
N ILE A 128 -0.10 -0.30 10.68
CA ILE A 128 -1.53 0.00 10.80
C ILE A 128 -2.30 -0.92 9.89
N HIS A 129 -3.42 -1.47 10.35
CA HIS A 129 -4.30 -2.27 9.50
C HIS A 129 -5.77 -1.98 9.76
N GLY A 130 -6.61 -2.16 8.75
CA GLY A 130 -8.04 -2.08 8.89
C GLY A 130 -8.60 -3.36 9.53
N ALA A 131 -9.53 -3.21 10.49
CA ALA A 131 -10.19 -4.36 11.13
C ALA A 131 -10.97 -5.23 10.13
N ASN A 132 -11.42 -4.64 9.02
CA ASN A 132 -12.18 -5.31 7.96
C ASN A 132 -11.35 -5.59 6.70
N SER A 133 -10.01 -5.49 6.80
CA SER A 133 -9.15 -5.69 5.63
C SER A 133 -9.16 -7.12 5.13
N LEU A 134 -9.51 -7.31 3.86
CA LEU A 134 -9.44 -8.62 3.21
C LEU A 134 -7.99 -9.13 3.04
N LEU A 135 -7.00 -8.23 3.09
CA LEU A 135 -5.58 -8.62 3.01
C LEU A 135 -5.03 -9.15 4.34
N MET A 136 -5.78 -8.97 5.44
CA MET A 136 -5.37 -9.41 6.78
C MET A 136 -6.15 -10.63 7.27
N LEU A 137 -6.93 -11.27 6.39
CA LEU A 137 -7.75 -12.44 6.74
C LEU A 137 -6.92 -13.70 7.02
N GLY A 138 -7.55 -14.61 7.73
CA GLY A 138 -6.95 -15.90 8.08
C GLY A 138 -5.71 -15.71 8.96
N ASN A 139 -4.61 -16.37 8.60
CA ASN A 139 -3.36 -16.33 9.37
C ASN A 139 -2.40 -15.22 8.94
N ILE A 140 -2.78 -14.36 7.97
CA ILE A 140 -1.85 -13.37 7.38
C ILE A 140 -1.35 -12.40 8.43
N LEU A 141 -2.25 -11.72 9.14
CA LEU A 141 -1.88 -10.78 10.21
C LEU A 141 -1.10 -11.48 11.33
N GLY A 142 -1.52 -12.69 11.72
CA GLY A 142 -0.83 -13.50 12.73
C GLY A 142 0.60 -13.83 12.33
N ASN A 143 0.83 -14.18 11.07
CA ASN A 143 2.16 -14.44 10.53
C ASN A 143 3.02 -13.17 10.51
N ILE A 144 2.47 -12.02 10.10
CA ILE A 144 3.18 -10.73 10.12
C ILE A 144 3.56 -10.37 11.57
N LYS A 145 2.64 -10.47 12.52
CA LYS A 145 2.93 -10.23 13.94
C LYS A 145 4.01 -11.16 14.47
N LYS A 146 3.94 -12.45 14.17
CA LYS A 146 4.94 -13.43 14.59
C LYS A 146 6.34 -13.10 14.05
N MET A 147 6.44 -12.58 12.83
CA MET A 147 7.73 -12.25 12.22
C MET A 147 8.33 -10.93 12.72
N TYR A 148 7.49 -9.96 13.10
CA TYR A 148 7.94 -8.58 13.24
C TYR A 148 7.56 -7.88 14.55
N SER A 149 6.85 -8.53 15.50
CA SER A 149 6.44 -7.88 16.77
C SER A 149 7.61 -7.41 17.63
N ASP A 150 8.81 -7.95 17.42
CA ASP A 150 10.00 -7.53 18.16
C ASP A 150 10.59 -6.20 17.63
N ILE A 151 10.23 -5.80 16.40
CA ILE A 151 10.80 -4.62 15.73
C ILE A 151 9.74 -3.67 15.19
N MET A 152 8.45 -3.98 15.36
CA MET A 152 7.36 -3.19 14.80
C MET A 152 6.14 -3.23 15.73
N GLU A 153 5.56 -2.08 15.99
CA GLU A 153 4.29 -1.95 16.70
C GLU A 153 3.11 -2.19 15.74
N PHE A 154 1.94 -2.58 16.30
CA PHE A 154 0.74 -2.89 15.50
C PHE A 154 -0.45 -2.10 16.04
N GLU A 155 -1.20 -1.48 15.13
CA GLU A 155 -2.41 -0.72 15.43
C GLU A 155 -3.55 -1.12 14.48
N GLU A 156 -4.69 -1.46 15.05
CA GLU A 156 -5.90 -1.81 14.32
C GLU A 156 -6.85 -0.62 14.24
N ILE A 157 -7.36 -0.30 13.05
CA ILE A 157 -8.32 0.77 12.84
C ILE A 157 -9.73 0.17 12.69
N PRO A 158 -10.60 0.36 13.71
CA PRO A 158 -11.97 -0.15 13.65
C PRO A 158 -12.77 0.43 12.49
N GLY A 159 -13.52 -0.44 11.80
CA GLY A 159 -14.40 -0.04 10.71
C GLY A 159 -13.68 0.39 9.42
N ALA A 160 -12.37 0.24 9.34
CA ALA A 160 -11.61 0.41 8.10
C ALA A 160 -11.37 -0.93 7.42
N ALA A 161 -11.35 -0.94 6.09
CA ALA A 161 -10.91 -2.05 5.26
C ALA A 161 -9.47 -1.80 4.73
N HIS A 162 -9.10 -2.37 3.59
CA HIS A 162 -7.74 -2.24 3.05
C HIS A 162 -7.32 -0.79 2.79
N HIS A 163 -8.21 0.03 2.25
CA HIS A 163 -7.90 1.43 1.95
C HIS A 163 -8.13 2.32 3.18
N VAL A 164 -7.45 2.01 4.28
CA VAL A 164 -7.57 2.71 5.58
C VAL A 164 -7.50 4.24 5.44
N PRO A 165 -6.58 4.83 4.63
CA PRO A 165 -6.53 6.29 4.47
C PRO A 165 -7.76 6.89 3.80
N LEU A 166 -8.56 6.10 3.09
CA LEU A 166 -9.83 6.54 2.49
C LEU A 166 -11.00 6.38 3.45
N ASP A 167 -10.99 5.32 4.25
CA ASP A 167 -12.05 5.04 5.21
C ASP A 167 -11.94 5.95 6.44
N LYS A 168 -10.73 6.15 6.95
CA LYS A 168 -10.43 6.82 8.21
C LYS A 168 -9.30 7.86 8.06
N PRO A 169 -9.47 8.87 7.18
CA PRO A 169 -8.40 9.82 6.87
C PRO A 169 -7.93 10.65 8.07
N LEU A 170 -8.85 11.06 8.95
CA LEU A 170 -8.49 11.89 10.10
C LEU A 170 -7.75 11.09 11.16
N GLU A 171 -8.19 9.87 11.44
CA GLU A 171 -7.52 8.95 12.37
C GLU A 171 -6.08 8.68 11.91
N ILE A 172 -5.87 8.43 10.61
CA ILE A 172 -4.53 8.22 10.06
C ILE A 172 -3.67 9.47 10.19
N VAL A 173 -4.23 10.66 9.93
CA VAL A 173 -3.51 11.93 10.10
C VAL A 173 -3.09 12.13 11.54
N ASP A 174 -3.98 11.83 12.52
CA ASP A 174 -3.67 11.98 13.94
C ASP A 174 -2.60 11.00 14.39
N ILE A 175 -2.66 9.73 13.97
CA ILE A 175 -1.61 8.74 14.26
C ILE A 175 -0.27 9.20 13.70
N ILE A 176 -0.24 9.64 12.44
CA ILE A 176 0.99 10.13 11.80
C ILE A 176 1.56 11.32 12.57
N LYS A 177 0.74 12.32 12.92
CA LYS A 177 1.17 13.50 13.69
C LYS A 177 1.77 13.10 15.03
N ASN A 178 1.07 12.25 15.81
CA ASN A 178 1.51 11.83 17.13
C ASN A 178 2.81 11.01 17.11
N ARG A 179 3.17 10.44 15.94
CA ARG A 179 4.41 9.69 15.74
C ARG A 179 5.56 10.54 15.23
N LEU A 180 5.27 11.65 14.58
CA LEU A 180 6.28 12.48 13.91
C LEU A 180 6.63 13.74 14.71
N PHE A 181 5.77 14.15 15.63
CA PHE A 181 5.89 15.38 16.41
C PHE A 181 5.60 15.15 17.90
#